data_70a3b01c3de05c5e0eb2b500b7c88129
#
_entry.id   70a3b01c3de05c5e0eb2b500b7c88129
#
_cell.length_a   1.000
_cell.length_b   1.000
_cell.length_c   1.000
_cell.angle_alpha   90.00
_cell.angle_beta   90.00
_cell.angle_gamma   90.00
#
_symmetry.space_group_name_H-M   'P 1'
#
loop_
_entity.id
_entity.type
_entity.pdbx_description
1 polymer ?
#
loop_
_entity_poly.entity_id
_entity_poly.type
_entity_poly.pdbx_seq_one_letter_code
_entity_poly.pdbx_strand_id
1 'polypeptide(L)'
;MVDPSAADAVERTQRALTELRLRVVCLFPAMHHVPLDDERTHRVVAAAAAVPGAAVFVHCGLLSIGVRRKLGLPSRFDLRLGDPLAVSRLALAFPKTPFIIPHFGAGMFREALMAADVCPNIYVDTSSSNSWTRYTPGLTLEAVFKTALSVIGPSRILFGSDSSFFPRGFQKAISDQQKAIVGAIGVADTDAVLIFGGNFARLFPQ
;
A
#
# COMPACT_ATOMS: atom_id res chain seq x y z
N MET A 1 10.60 0.99 6.96
CA MET A 1 9.78 -0.07 7.60
C MET A 1 10.01 -0.02 9.11
N VAL A 2 8.94 -0.11 9.88
CA VAL A 2 8.95 -0.08 11.34
C VAL A 2 8.27 -1.33 11.87
N ASP A 3 8.89 -1.97 12.86
CA ASP A 3 8.27 -3.03 13.66
C ASP A 3 7.68 -2.39 14.92
N PRO A 4 6.34 -2.35 15.08
CA PRO A 4 5.71 -1.71 16.23
C PRO A 4 6.04 -2.40 17.58
N SER A 5 6.53 -3.65 17.56
CA SER A 5 6.92 -4.37 18.78
C SER A 5 8.29 -3.95 19.32
N ALA A 6 9.10 -3.25 18.51
CA ALA A 6 10.39 -2.77 18.95
C ALA A 6 10.22 -1.67 20.02
N ALA A 7 11.04 -1.72 21.08
CA ALA A 7 10.95 -0.77 22.19
C ALA A 7 11.14 0.69 21.74
N ASP A 8 11.94 0.92 20.70
CA ASP A 8 12.27 2.23 20.14
C ASP A 8 11.47 2.57 18.84
N ALA A 9 10.39 1.84 18.55
CA ALA A 9 9.61 2.01 17.31
C ALA A 9 9.11 3.45 17.11
N VAL A 10 8.62 4.09 18.15
CA VAL A 10 8.12 5.47 18.11
C VAL A 10 9.26 6.45 17.85
N GLU A 11 10.37 6.32 18.59
CA GLU A 11 11.55 7.17 18.41
C GLU A 11 12.13 7.06 17.00
N ARG A 12 12.29 5.83 16.50
CA ARG A 12 12.73 5.58 15.11
C ARG A 12 11.80 6.21 14.10
N THR A 13 10.49 6.16 14.33
CA THR A 13 9.50 6.77 13.46
C THR A 13 9.68 8.29 13.43
N GLN A 14 9.76 8.92 14.57
CA GLN A 14 9.97 10.36 14.68
C GLN A 14 11.27 10.78 14.01
N ARG A 15 12.38 10.14 14.36
CA ARG A 15 13.68 10.41 13.76
C ARG A 15 13.69 10.26 12.23
N ALA A 16 13.08 9.18 11.72
CA ALA A 16 12.99 8.92 10.28
C ALA A 16 12.25 10.04 9.54
N LEU A 17 11.17 10.56 10.12
CA LEU A 17 10.34 11.57 9.49
C LEU A 17 10.90 13.00 9.66
N THR A 18 11.48 13.32 10.82
CA THR A 18 11.94 14.68 11.11
C THR A 18 13.40 14.93 10.73
N GLU A 19 14.32 14.04 11.12
CA GLU A 19 15.76 14.21 10.86
C GLU A 19 16.15 13.70 9.46
N LEU A 20 15.70 12.47 9.12
CA LEU A 20 16.01 11.87 7.82
C LEU A 20 15.06 12.31 6.70
N ARG A 21 14.04 13.09 7.03
CA ARG A 21 13.04 13.64 6.09
C ARG A 21 12.38 12.56 5.21
N LEU A 22 12.25 11.33 5.72
CA LEU A 22 11.45 10.32 5.06
C LEU A 22 9.97 10.73 5.10
N ARG A 23 9.18 10.25 4.14
CA ARG A 23 7.79 10.67 3.99
C ARG A 23 6.78 9.58 4.34
N VAL A 24 7.22 8.33 4.41
CA VAL A 24 6.31 7.20 4.56
C VAL A 24 6.81 6.24 5.63
N VAL A 25 5.92 5.90 6.55
CA VAL A 25 6.12 4.81 7.52
C VAL A 25 5.50 3.54 6.95
N CYS A 26 6.28 2.48 6.79
CA CYS A 26 5.78 1.21 6.27
C CYS A 26 5.54 0.23 7.41
N LEU A 27 4.31 -0.28 7.51
CA LEU A 27 3.87 -1.31 8.44
C LEU A 27 3.63 -2.64 7.69
N PHE A 28 4.09 -3.74 8.28
CA PHE A 28 3.91 -5.10 7.76
C PHE A 28 3.33 -6.00 8.86
N PRO A 29 2.02 -5.90 9.16
CA PRO A 29 1.42 -6.59 10.29
C PRO A 29 1.63 -8.09 10.25
N ALA A 30 1.44 -8.72 9.09
CA ALA A 30 1.65 -10.16 8.89
C ALA A 30 3.10 -10.61 9.16
N MET A 31 4.09 -9.73 8.89
CA MET A 31 5.52 -10.04 9.10
C MET A 31 5.94 -9.85 10.54
N HIS A 32 5.48 -8.79 11.17
CA HIS A 32 5.88 -8.42 12.53
C HIS A 32 5.00 -9.06 13.61
N HIS A 33 3.93 -9.76 13.21
CA HIS A 33 2.95 -10.37 14.12
C HIS A 33 2.33 -9.37 15.10
N VAL A 34 2.14 -8.13 14.64
CA VAL A 34 1.51 -7.05 15.42
C VAL A 34 0.24 -6.61 14.71
N PRO A 35 -0.95 -6.78 15.33
CA PRO A 35 -2.22 -6.33 14.78
C PRO A 35 -2.26 -4.81 14.55
N LEU A 36 -3.10 -4.35 13.63
CA LEU A 36 -3.29 -2.92 13.37
C LEU A 36 -4.06 -2.21 14.50
N ASP A 37 -4.85 -2.94 15.28
CA ASP A 37 -5.56 -2.43 16.46
C ASP A 37 -4.76 -2.54 17.76
N ASP A 38 -3.51 -2.99 17.70
CA ASP A 38 -2.61 -3.00 18.84
C ASP A 38 -2.17 -1.56 19.21
N GLU A 39 -2.10 -1.27 20.50
CA GLU A 39 -1.69 0.05 20.99
C GLU A 39 -0.30 0.47 20.49
N ARG A 40 0.62 -0.49 20.34
CA ARG A 40 1.97 -0.24 19.81
C ARG A 40 1.90 0.28 18.35
N THR A 41 1.04 -0.32 17.53
CA THR A 41 0.78 0.17 16.17
C THR A 41 0.17 1.56 16.19
N HIS A 42 -0.82 1.78 17.06
CA HIS A 42 -1.46 3.09 17.21
C HIS A 42 -0.45 4.19 17.60
N ARG A 43 0.47 3.92 18.53
CA ARG A 43 1.52 4.87 18.92
C ARG A 43 2.48 5.22 17.76
N VAL A 44 2.87 4.23 16.95
CA VAL A 44 3.69 4.47 15.75
C VAL A 44 2.95 5.33 14.72
N VAL A 45 1.66 5.04 14.50
CA VAL A 45 0.82 5.82 13.58
C VAL A 45 0.60 7.23 14.11
N ALA A 46 0.38 7.41 15.41
CA ALA A 46 0.25 8.72 16.05
C ALA A 46 1.53 9.57 15.87
N ALA A 47 2.70 8.94 16.01
CA ALA A 47 3.98 9.62 15.76
C ALA A 47 4.13 10.07 14.29
N ALA A 48 3.66 9.26 13.36
CA ALA A 48 3.64 9.62 11.94
C ALA A 48 2.63 10.75 11.67
N ALA A 49 1.43 10.66 12.24
CA ALA A 49 0.36 11.65 12.07
C ALA A 49 0.72 13.04 12.64
N ALA A 50 1.64 13.10 13.60
CA ALA A 50 2.15 14.36 14.14
C ALA A 50 3.08 15.11 13.18
N VAL A 51 3.57 14.46 12.11
CA VAL A 51 4.47 15.06 11.13
C VAL A 51 3.70 15.43 9.85
N PRO A 52 3.55 16.73 9.52
CA PRO A 52 2.84 17.15 8.32
C PRO A 52 3.42 16.53 7.03
N GLY A 53 2.57 16.03 6.16
CA GLY A 53 2.97 15.41 4.90
C GLY A 53 3.53 13.99 5.04
N ALA A 54 3.51 13.39 6.22
CA ALA A 54 3.80 11.98 6.38
C ALA A 54 2.59 11.12 6.01
N ALA A 55 2.86 9.92 5.49
CA ALA A 55 1.86 8.91 5.19
C ALA A 55 2.21 7.58 5.84
N VAL A 56 1.20 6.72 5.99
CA VAL A 56 1.36 5.36 6.50
C VAL A 56 1.04 4.36 5.40
N PHE A 57 2.01 3.55 5.05
CA PHE A 57 1.87 2.45 4.10
C PHE A 57 1.64 1.17 4.88
N VAL A 58 0.56 0.46 4.61
CA VAL A 58 0.19 -0.76 5.33
C VAL A 58 0.11 -1.92 4.36
N HIS A 59 1.05 -2.85 4.45
CA HIS A 59 1.02 -4.05 3.63
C HIS A 59 -0.12 -4.96 4.08
N CYS A 60 -1.09 -5.17 3.19
CA CYS A 60 -2.24 -6.03 3.38
C CYS A 60 -2.18 -7.26 2.46
N GLY A 61 -3.02 -8.26 2.76
CA GLY A 61 -3.20 -9.44 1.93
C GLY A 61 -1.97 -10.36 1.86
N LEU A 62 -1.77 -10.94 0.70
CA LEU A 62 -0.73 -11.93 0.48
C LEU A 62 0.68 -11.33 0.65
N LEU A 63 1.41 -11.84 1.61
CA LEU A 63 2.82 -11.54 1.79
C LEU A 63 3.66 -12.80 1.60
N SER A 64 4.53 -12.79 0.60
CA SER A 64 5.47 -13.87 0.39
C SER A 64 6.83 -13.35 -0.06
N ILE A 65 7.89 -13.90 0.50
CA ILE A 65 9.26 -13.59 0.10
C ILE A 65 9.78 -14.73 -0.77
N GLY A 66 9.89 -14.47 -2.08
CA GLY A 66 10.23 -15.48 -3.08
C GLY A 66 11.57 -16.19 -2.82
N VAL A 67 12.57 -15.49 -2.26
CA VAL A 67 13.86 -16.10 -1.91
C VAL A 67 13.72 -17.15 -0.80
N ARG A 68 12.84 -16.94 0.20
CA ARG A 68 12.59 -17.95 1.24
C ARG A 68 12.08 -19.24 0.63
N ARG A 69 11.11 -19.14 -0.30
CA ARG A 69 10.57 -20.30 -1.01
C ARG A 69 11.64 -21.01 -1.84
N LYS A 70 12.52 -20.27 -2.53
CA LYS A 70 13.63 -20.85 -3.29
C LYS A 70 14.63 -21.60 -2.41
N LEU A 71 14.77 -21.17 -1.17
CA LEU A 71 15.64 -21.82 -0.17
C LEU A 71 14.93 -22.89 0.66
N GLY A 72 13.69 -23.27 0.31
CA GLY A 72 12.91 -24.27 1.06
C GLY A 72 12.51 -23.81 2.46
N LEU A 73 12.60 -22.52 2.76
CA LEU A 73 12.26 -21.97 4.08
C LEU A 73 10.75 -21.70 4.18
N PRO A 74 10.08 -22.13 5.27
CA PRO A 74 8.67 -21.89 5.46
C PRO A 74 8.37 -20.38 5.61
N SER A 75 7.17 -19.97 5.19
CA SER A 75 6.64 -18.67 5.57
C SER A 75 6.37 -18.64 7.07
N ARG A 76 6.65 -17.48 7.70
CA ARG A 76 6.33 -17.24 9.11
C ARG A 76 5.30 -16.11 9.25
N PHE A 77 4.67 -15.70 8.15
CA PHE A 77 3.76 -14.55 8.12
C PHE A 77 2.35 -14.98 8.48
N ASP A 78 1.72 -14.28 9.41
CA ASP A 78 0.30 -14.46 9.72
C ASP A 78 -0.54 -13.52 8.86
N LEU A 79 -1.06 -14.03 7.74
CA LEU A 79 -1.81 -13.25 6.77
C LEU A 79 -3.14 -12.69 7.32
N ARG A 80 -3.66 -13.25 8.43
CA ARG A 80 -4.87 -12.72 9.09
C ARG A 80 -4.67 -11.30 9.60
N LEU A 81 -3.43 -10.94 9.95
CA LEU A 81 -3.07 -9.60 10.41
C LEU A 81 -2.98 -8.58 9.28
N GLY A 82 -3.00 -9.01 8.03
CA GLY A 82 -2.98 -8.18 6.84
C GLY A 82 -4.37 -7.82 6.29
N ASP A 83 -5.41 -7.79 7.11
CA ASP A 83 -6.75 -7.44 6.68
C ASP A 83 -6.88 -5.92 6.40
N PRO A 84 -7.21 -5.52 5.14
CA PRO A 84 -7.42 -4.11 4.80
C PRO A 84 -8.52 -3.43 5.61
N LEU A 85 -9.54 -4.17 6.07
CA LEU A 85 -10.62 -3.60 6.88
C LEU A 85 -10.09 -3.05 8.22
N ALA A 86 -9.03 -3.63 8.76
CA ALA A 86 -8.40 -3.10 9.97
C ALA A 86 -7.73 -1.74 9.75
N VAL A 87 -7.32 -1.41 8.50
CA VAL A 87 -6.76 -0.10 8.16
C VAL A 87 -7.79 1.01 8.31
N SER A 88 -9.08 0.72 8.05
CA SER A 88 -10.16 1.72 8.18
C SER A 88 -10.26 2.29 9.60
N ARG A 89 -10.02 1.48 10.64
CA ARG A 89 -10.04 1.95 12.04
C ARG A 89 -8.94 2.97 12.31
N LEU A 90 -7.73 2.72 11.80
CA LEU A 90 -6.64 3.69 11.90
C LEU A 90 -6.92 4.95 11.08
N ALA A 91 -7.45 4.79 9.86
CA ALA A 91 -7.78 5.91 8.99
C ALA A 91 -8.85 6.83 9.60
N LEU A 92 -9.85 6.27 10.28
CA LEU A 92 -10.87 7.03 11.02
C LEU A 92 -10.27 7.74 12.25
N ALA A 93 -9.34 7.09 12.96
CA ALA A 93 -8.67 7.70 14.12
C ALA A 93 -7.70 8.83 13.71
N PHE A 94 -7.15 8.77 12.50
CA PHE A 94 -6.18 9.74 11.97
C PHE A 94 -6.64 10.31 10.62
N PRO A 95 -7.75 11.08 10.56
CA PRO A 95 -8.41 11.44 9.30
C PRO A 95 -7.59 12.38 8.39
N LYS A 96 -6.55 13.02 8.91
CA LYS A 96 -5.65 13.90 8.14
C LYS A 96 -4.42 13.17 7.61
N THR A 97 -4.18 11.93 8.03
CA THR A 97 -3.02 11.14 7.63
C THR A 97 -3.39 10.27 6.43
N PRO A 98 -2.67 10.35 5.31
CA PRO A 98 -2.87 9.43 4.21
C PRO A 98 -2.43 8.00 4.59
N PHE A 99 -3.29 7.02 4.30
CA PHE A 99 -2.96 5.60 4.39
C PHE A 99 -2.85 5.03 2.98
N ILE A 100 -1.86 4.19 2.72
CA ILE A 100 -1.63 3.58 1.41
C ILE A 100 -1.69 2.05 1.59
N ILE A 101 -2.63 1.41 0.90
CA ILE A 101 -2.72 -0.05 0.80
C ILE A 101 -2.10 -0.47 -0.54
N PRO A 102 -0.95 -1.17 -0.53
CA PRO A 102 -0.26 -1.55 -1.75
C PRO A 102 -0.93 -2.71 -2.50
N HIS A 103 -0.54 -2.88 -3.77
CA HIS A 103 -0.86 -4.04 -4.61
C HIS A 103 -2.37 -4.28 -4.72
N PHE A 104 -3.17 -3.21 -4.70
CA PHE A 104 -4.64 -3.32 -4.63
C PHE A 104 -5.13 -4.23 -3.50
N GLY A 105 -4.38 -4.32 -2.37
CA GLY A 105 -4.69 -5.20 -1.25
C GLY A 105 -4.19 -6.64 -1.40
N ALA A 106 -3.38 -6.93 -2.44
CA ALA A 106 -2.66 -8.21 -2.62
C ALA A 106 -3.54 -9.46 -2.39
N GLY A 107 -4.69 -9.55 -3.06
CA GLY A 107 -5.65 -10.65 -2.96
C GLY A 107 -6.83 -10.41 -2.03
N MET A 108 -6.78 -9.37 -1.19
CA MET A 108 -7.91 -8.84 -0.41
C MET A 108 -8.44 -7.55 -1.08
N PHE A 109 -8.63 -7.61 -2.40
CA PHE A 109 -8.97 -6.45 -3.22
C PHE A 109 -10.31 -5.82 -2.85
N ARG A 110 -11.33 -6.65 -2.64
CA ARG A 110 -12.65 -6.19 -2.23
C ARG A 110 -12.61 -5.46 -0.89
N GLU A 111 -11.92 -6.03 0.07
CA GLU A 111 -11.75 -5.48 1.42
C GLU A 111 -10.95 -4.16 1.38
N ALA A 112 -9.92 -4.08 0.52
CA ALA A 112 -9.15 -2.84 0.31
C ALA A 112 -10.03 -1.72 -0.28
N LEU A 113 -10.88 -2.04 -1.26
CA LEU A 113 -11.82 -1.07 -1.82
C LEU A 113 -12.88 -0.65 -0.81
N MET A 114 -13.45 -1.58 -0.03
CA MET A 114 -14.42 -1.25 1.02
C MET A 114 -13.82 -0.30 2.06
N ALA A 115 -12.58 -0.57 2.50
CA ALA A 115 -11.87 0.32 3.43
C ALA A 115 -11.64 1.71 2.83
N ALA A 116 -11.24 1.78 1.56
CA ALA A 116 -10.98 3.03 0.86
C ALA A 116 -12.26 3.80 0.53
N ASP A 117 -13.38 3.12 0.28
CA ASP A 117 -14.68 3.75 0.03
C ASP A 117 -15.21 4.48 1.28
N VAL A 118 -15.08 3.82 2.44
CA VAL A 118 -15.49 4.40 3.73
C VAL A 118 -14.55 5.49 4.21
N CYS A 119 -13.24 5.38 3.93
CA CYS A 119 -12.22 6.29 4.44
C CYS A 119 -11.54 7.07 3.30
N PRO A 120 -11.86 8.36 3.09
CA PRO A 120 -11.34 9.15 1.97
C PRO A 120 -9.82 9.40 2.03
N ASN A 121 -9.19 9.19 3.17
CA ASN A 121 -7.74 9.27 3.37
C ASN A 121 -7.01 7.94 3.11
N ILE A 122 -7.71 6.90 2.63
CA ILE A 122 -7.09 5.66 2.16
C ILE A 122 -6.90 5.74 0.63
N TYR A 123 -5.68 5.44 0.22
CA TYR A 123 -5.23 5.30 -1.16
C TYR A 123 -4.87 3.84 -1.42
N VAL A 124 -4.99 3.39 -2.66
CA VAL A 124 -4.44 2.10 -3.09
C VAL A 124 -3.30 2.32 -4.07
N ASP A 125 -2.30 1.45 -4.06
CA ASP A 125 -1.29 1.47 -5.10
C ASP A 125 -1.40 0.25 -6.01
N THR A 126 -0.91 0.42 -7.23
CA THR A 126 -1.00 -0.56 -8.31
C THR A 126 0.20 -1.50 -8.35
N SER A 127 1.13 -1.39 -7.41
CA SER A 127 2.46 -2.01 -7.49
C SER A 127 2.42 -3.54 -7.56
N SER A 128 3.57 -4.12 -7.89
CA SER A 128 3.82 -5.55 -8.12
C SER A 128 3.22 -6.12 -9.43
N SER A 129 3.44 -7.39 -9.66
CA SER A 129 2.90 -8.14 -10.81
C SER A 129 1.38 -8.40 -10.70
N ASN A 130 0.79 -8.11 -9.55
CA ASN A 130 -0.62 -8.40 -9.24
C ASN A 130 -1.05 -9.85 -9.54
N SER A 131 -0.10 -10.80 -9.45
CA SER A 131 -0.35 -12.22 -9.69
C SER A 131 -1.35 -12.86 -8.71
N TRP A 132 -1.74 -12.13 -7.67
CA TRP A 132 -2.78 -12.51 -6.73
C TRP A 132 -4.17 -12.62 -7.40
N THR A 133 -4.38 -12.02 -8.57
CA THR A 133 -5.65 -12.16 -9.34
C THR A 133 -5.98 -13.61 -9.63
N ARG A 134 -4.98 -14.49 -9.71
CA ARG A 134 -5.16 -15.95 -9.90
C ARG A 134 -5.98 -16.64 -8.81
N TYR A 135 -6.12 -16.04 -7.63
CA TYR A 135 -6.93 -16.60 -6.53
C TYR A 135 -8.43 -16.38 -6.72
N THR A 136 -8.82 -15.52 -7.68
CA THR A 136 -10.22 -15.28 -8.04
C THR A 136 -10.41 -15.68 -9.51
N PRO A 137 -11.09 -16.81 -9.80
CA PRO A 137 -11.31 -17.24 -11.17
C PRO A 137 -11.93 -16.15 -12.05
N GLY A 138 -11.36 -15.93 -13.24
CA GLY A 138 -11.85 -14.93 -14.19
C GLY A 138 -11.47 -13.48 -13.87
N LEU A 139 -10.84 -13.19 -12.74
CA LEU A 139 -10.40 -11.84 -12.43
C LEU A 139 -9.15 -11.46 -13.24
N THR A 140 -9.25 -10.41 -14.02
CA THR A 140 -8.13 -9.82 -14.76
C THR A 140 -7.66 -8.52 -14.12
N LEU A 141 -6.42 -8.12 -14.38
CA LEU A 141 -5.91 -6.85 -13.88
C LEU A 141 -6.66 -5.64 -14.48
N GLU A 142 -7.17 -5.78 -15.71
CA GLU A 142 -8.07 -4.78 -16.33
C GLU A 142 -9.37 -4.60 -15.54
N ALA A 143 -9.99 -5.71 -15.11
CA ALA A 143 -11.19 -5.66 -14.27
C ALA A 143 -10.88 -5.03 -12.91
N VAL A 144 -9.70 -5.30 -12.34
CA VAL A 144 -9.24 -4.65 -11.09
C VAL A 144 -9.14 -3.14 -11.26
N PHE A 145 -8.49 -2.65 -12.32
CA PHE A 145 -8.40 -1.21 -12.59
C PHE A 145 -9.78 -0.58 -12.79
N LYS A 146 -10.65 -1.20 -13.61
CA LYS A 146 -12.02 -0.70 -13.83
C LYS A 146 -12.81 -0.58 -12.53
N THR A 147 -12.75 -1.61 -11.70
CA THR A 147 -13.46 -1.62 -10.43
C THR A 147 -12.90 -0.58 -9.46
N ALA A 148 -11.57 -0.48 -9.33
CA ALA A 148 -10.94 0.52 -8.47
C ALA A 148 -11.30 1.95 -8.91
N LEU A 149 -11.24 2.24 -10.21
CA LEU A 149 -11.65 3.54 -10.77
C LEU A 149 -13.12 3.86 -10.50
N SER A 150 -14.00 2.87 -10.61
CA SER A 150 -15.44 3.05 -10.35
C SER A 150 -15.75 3.32 -8.87
N VAL A 151 -15.01 2.68 -7.94
CA VAL A 151 -15.31 2.78 -6.49
C VAL A 151 -14.64 3.99 -5.85
N ILE A 152 -13.33 4.19 -6.09
CA ILE A 152 -12.56 5.22 -5.39
C ILE A 152 -12.08 6.37 -6.29
N GLY A 153 -12.32 6.27 -7.60
CA GLY A 153 -11.89 7.27 -8.58
C GLY A 153 -10.38 7.32 -8.82
N PRO A 154 -9.94 8.04 -9.86
CA PRO A 154 -8.53 8.10 -10.25
C PRO A 154 -7.66 8.84 -9.23
N SER A 155 -8.22 9.75 -8.45
CA SER A 155 -7.48 10.61 -7.51
C SER A 155 -6.90 9.89 -6.29
N ARG A 156 -7.31 8.64 -6.05
CA ARG A 156 -6.84 7.84 -4.91
C ARG A 156 -6.10 6.55 -5.31
N ILE A 157 -5.74 6.45 -6.59
CA ILE A 157 -4.92 5.35 -7.11
C ILE A 157 -3.49 5.88 -7.34
N LEU A 158 -2.50 5.21 -6.76
CA LEU A 158 -1.09 5.54 -6.89
C LEU A 158 -0.40 4.51 -7.78
N PHE A 159 0.41 4.97 -8.71
CA PHE A 159 1.24 4.06 -9.50
C PHE A 159 2.40 3.51 -8.65
N GLY A 160 2.66 2.22 -8.80
CA GLY A 160 3.84 1.55 -8.28
C GLY A 160 4.24 0.36 -9.15
N SER A 161 5.50 -0.04 -9.05
CA SER A 161 6.05 -1.20 -9.79
C SER A 161 6.63 -2.27 -8.88
N ASP A 162 6.68 -2.05 -7.57
CA ASP A 162 7.37 -2.91 -6.59
C ASP A 162 8.84 -3.13 -6.95
N SER A 163 9.48 -2.08 -7.50
CA SER A 163 10.89 -2.07 -7.83
C SER A 163 11.76 -2.04 -6.58
N SER A 164 12.95 -2.58 -6.68
CA SER A 164 13.96 -2.49 -5.65
C SER A 164 15.26 -1.95 -6.25
N PHE A 165 15.99 -1.13 -5.47
CA PHE A 165 17.28 -0.61 -5.94
C PHE A 165 18.22 -1.75 -6.36
N PHE A 166 18.29 -2.78 -5.53
CA PHE A 166 19.09 -3.97 -5.78
C PHE A 166 18.35 -5.21 -5.23
N PRO A 167 18.38 -6.37 -5.88
CA PRO A 167 19.07 -6.69 -7.15
C PRO A 167 18.22 -6.49 -8.41
N ARG A 168 16.91 -6.13 -8.29
CA ARG A 168 15.98 -6.19 -9.44
C ARG A 168 15.94 -4.94 -10.30
N GLY A 169 16.29 -3.77 -9.75
CA GLY A 169 16.13 -2.50 -10.43
C GLY A 169 14.66 -2.13 -10.72
N PHE A 170 14.47 -1.18 -11.62
CA PHE A 170 13.15 -0.74 -12.04
C PHE A 170 12.41 -1.80 -12.86
N GLN A 171 11.20 -2.12 -12.47
CA GLN A 171 10.36 -3.14 -13.12
C GLN A 171 9.59 -2.53 -14.32
N LYS A 172 10.33 -2.26 -15.41
CA LYS A 172 9.77 -1.62 -16.61
C LYS A 172 8.57 -2.38 -17.19
N ALA A 173 8.63 -3.71 -17.21
CA ALA A 173 7.55 -4.55 -17.75
C ALA A 173 6.22 -4.32 -17.00
N ILE A 174 6.25 -4.15 -15.68
CA ILE A 174 5.07 -3.84 -14.86
C ILE A 174 4.54 -2.44 -15.23
N SER A 175 5.42 -1.46 -15.37
CA SER A 175 5.02 -0.11 -15.78
C SER A 175 4.36 -0.10 -17.16
N ASP A 176 4.96 -0.79 -18.12
CA ASP A 176 4.44 -0.85 -19.49
C ASP A 176 3.09 -1.57 -19.54
N GLN A 177 2.94 -2.68 -18.80
CA GLN A 177 1.68 -3.41 -18.69
C GLN A 177 0.56 -2.53 -18.11
N GLN A 178 0.83 -1.83 -17.03
CA GLN A 178 -0.19 -0.99 -16.39
C GLN A 178 -0.59 0.18 -17.29
N LYS A 179 0.36 0.81 -17.98
CA LYS A 179 0.07 1.87 -18.95
C LYS A 179 -0.80 1.34 -20.12
N ALA A 180 -0.46 0.16 -20.64
CA ALA A 180 -1.25 -0.47 -21.69
C ALA A 180 -2.69 -0.77 -21.23
N ILE A 181 -2.86 -1.28 -20.00
CA ILE A 181 -4.18 -1.54 -19.42
C ILE A 181 -4.98 -0.24 -19.28
N VAL A 182 -4.41 0.79 -18.67
CA VAL A 182 -5.08 2.07 -18.46
C VAL A 182 -5.52 2.69 -19.78
N GLY A 183 -4.68 2.62 -20.83
CA GLY A 183 -5.05 3.04 -22.18
C GLY A 183 -6.16 2.19 -22.79
N ALA A 184 -6.07 0.86 -22.70
CA ALA A 184 -7.04 -0.06 -23.29
C ALA A 184 -8.44 0.03 -22.66
N ILE A 185 -8.54 0.35 -21.37
CA ILE A 185 -9.84 0.54 -20.70
C ILE A 185 -10.43 1.94 -20.89
N GLY A 186 -9.77 2.82 -21.64
CA GLY A 186 -10.28 4.13 -22.00
C GLY A 186 -10.26 5.16 -20.86
N VAL A 187 -9.29 5.10 -19.96
CA VAL A 187 -9.09 6.13 -18.93
C VAL A 187 -8.70 7.45 -19.62
N ALA A 188 -9.33 8.55 -19.23
CA ALA A 188 -8.98 9.86 -19.76
C ALA A 188 -7.51 10.23 -19.46
N ASP A 189 -6.85 10.95 -20.36
CA ASP A 189 -5.43 11.32 -20.20
C ASP A 189 -5.18 12.08 -18.90
N THR A 190 -6.09 12.95 -18.50
CA THR A 190 -6.03 13.68 -17.23
C THR A 190 -5.99 12.75 -16.02
N ASP A 191 -6.80 11.70 -16.03
CA ASP A 191 -6.89 10.71 -14.96
C ASP A 191 -5.67 9.77 -14.98
N ALA A 192 -5.19 9.40 -16.17
CA ALA A 192 -3.95 8.64 -16.30
C ALA A 192 -2.74 9.42 -15.72
N VAL A 193 -2.65 10.73 -15.98
CA VAL A 193 -1.62 11.60 -15.39
C VAL A 193 -1.70 11.60 -13.85
N LEU A 194 -2.92 11.65 -13.28
CA LEU A 194 -3.10 11.55 -11.83
C LEU A 194 -2.56 10.22 -11.30
N ILE A 195 -2.95 9.10 -11.91
CA ILE A 195 -2.54 7.76 -11.46
C ILE A 195 -1.03 7.59 -11.56
N PHE A 196 -0.42 7.96 -12.71
CA PHE A 196 0.99 7.69 -12.98
C PHE A 196 1.98 8.67 -12.35
N GLY A 197 1.52 9.65 -11.56
CA GLY A 197 2.43 10.55 -10.84
C GLY A 197 1.76 11.71 -10.13
N GLY A 198 0.68 12.27 -10.66
CA GLY A 198 0.03 13.47 -10.11
C GLY A 198 -0.43 13.28 -8.67
N ASN A 199 -1.03 12.13 -8.35
CA ASN A 199 -1.46 11.82 -6.98
C ASN A 199 -0.29 11.71 -6.02
N PHE A 200 0.82 11.08 -6.45
CA PHE A 200 2.03 10.98 -5.65
C PHE A 200 2.63 12.39 -5.38
N ALA A 201 2.74 13.22 -6.42
CA ALA A 201 3.25 14.58 -6.27
C ALA A 201 2.38 15.45 -5.35
N ARG A 202 1.05 15.23 -5.37
CA ARG A 202 0.12 15.92 -4.46
C ARG A 202 0.28 15.48 -3.01
N LEU A 203 0.50 14.18 -2.77
CA LEU A 203 0.70 13.65 -1.41
C LEU A 203 2.06 14.03 -0.83
N PHE A 204 3.08 14.11 -1.68
CA PHE A 204 4.47 14.33 -1.29
C PHE A 204 5.07 15.51 -2.07
N PRO A 205 4.60 16.73 -1.83
CA PRO A 205 5.17 17.92 -2.47
C PRO A 205 6.65 18.06 -2.12
N GLN A 206 7.45 18.49 -3.11
CA GLN A 206 8.88 18.77 -2.96
C GLN A 206 9.14 20.06 -2.22
#